data_afead0462d786c6b3c6fd03c72324670
#
_entry.id   afead0462d786c6b3c6fd03c72324670
#
_cell.length_a   1.000
_cell.length_b   1.000
_cell.length_c   1.000
_cell.angle_alpha   90.00
_cell.angle_beta   90.00
_cell.angle_gamma   90.00
#
_symmetry.space_group_name_H-M   'P 1'
#
loop_
_entity.id
_entity.type
_entity.pdbx_description
1 polymer ?
#
loop_
_entity_poly.entity_id
_entity_poly.type
_entity_poly.pdbx_seq_one_letter_code
_entity_poly.pdbx_strand_id
1 'polypeptide(L)'
;MKMQLHFSIMSLTLIGFGFLSASRIIDVKHDFVKIDNNLFTSRHEVTNAEYNEFLKSLLNEQQWDDHAICIYDSTQWLKKLSNAETKPLALSYHSNKRYDNYPIVNITADGAYGYCRWLTEKYNNNPKRKYKKVIFRLPSEQEWMKMIANDTKNSTHNNYNIKTKNQSNGIYDHVSDGGLFTTAISQYKPNNKGVFDVIGNVAEITAEGYLKGGSWDNELAECSSEKRQNYSLPDPRVGFRVFMEILEK
;
A
#
# COMPACT_ATOMS: atom_id res chain seq x y z
N MET A 1 -26.17 -66.79 18.76
CA MET A 1 -26.44 -66.09 17.51
C MET A 1 -25.98 -64.64 17.72
N LYS A 2 -24.74 -64.32 17.27
CA LYS A 2 -24.14 -62.96 17.42
C LYS A 2 -24.41 -62.22 16.15
N MET A 3 -25.17 -61.11 16.25
CA MET A 3 -25.44 -60.20 15.16
C MET A 3 -24.30 -59.18 15.11
N GLN A 4 -23.51 -59.17 14.04
CA GLN A 4 -22.51 -58.16 13.74
C GLN A 4 -23.18 -57.01 12.99
N LEU A 5 -23.17 -55.83 13.62
CA LEU A 5 -23.53 -54.57 12.94
C LEU A 5 -22.32 -54.06 12.13
N HIS A 6 -22.49 -53.98 10.84
CA HIS A 6 -21.53 -53.32 9.96
C HIS A 6 -21.86 -51.81 9.94
N PHE A 7 -20.99 -50.99 10.52
CA PHE A 7 -21.02 -49.54 10.31
C PHE A 7 -20.27 -49.23 9.02
N SER A 8 -21.03 -48.82 8.00
CA SER A 8 -20.46 -48.25 6.78
C SER A 8 -20.13 -46.78 7.03
N ILE A 9 -18.86 -46.43 7.10
CA ILE A 9 -18.41 -45.03 7.20
C ILE A 9 -18.47 -44.45 5.77
N MET A 10 -19.50 -43.66 5.53
CA MET A 10 -19.64 -42.87 4.32
C MET A 10 -18.77 -41.61 4.47
N SER A 11 -17.59 -41.64 3.87
CA SER A 11 -16.69 -40.48 3.77
C SER A 11 -17.33 -39.44 2.85
N LEU A 12 -17.87 -38.37 3.46
CA LEU A 12 -18.36 -37.20 2.73
C LEU A 12 -17.17 -36.31 2.38
N THR A 13 -16.61 -36.48 1.19
CA THR A 13 -15.65 -35.53 0.60
C THR A 13 -16.41 -34.23 0.28
N LEU A 14 -16.33 -33.23 1.14
CA LEU A 14 -16.72 -31.87 0.81
C LEU A 14 -15.73 -31.34 -0.26
N ILE A 15 -16.16 -31.39 -1.52
CA ILE A 15 -15.51 -30.60 -2.58
C ILE A 15 -15.95 -29.15 -2.35
N GLY A 16 -15.10 -28.39 -1.64
CA GLY A 16 -15.25 -26.96 -1.53
C GLY A 16 -15.07 -26.32 -2.90
N PHE A 17 -16.17 -25.98 -3.57
CA PHE A 17 -16.14 -25.03 -4.68
C PHE A 17 -15.77 -23.67 -4.11
N GLY A 18 -14.47 -23.38 -4.00
CA GLY A 18 -13.98 -22.03 -3.80
C GLY A 18 -14.40 -21.19 -5.01
N PHE A 19 -15.27 -20.22 -4.79
CA PHE A 19 -15.49 -19.15 -5.76
C PHE A 19 -14.15 -18.43 -5.93
N LEU A 20 -13.40 -18.79 -6.96
CA LEU A 20 -12.29 -18.00 -7.46
C LEU A 20 -12.88 -16.67 -7.95
N SER A 21 -12.95 -15.70 -7.08
CA SER A 21 -13.00 -14.30 -7.49
C SER A 21 -11.80 -14.11 -8.41
N ALA A 22 -12.05 -13.66 -9.64
CA ALA A 22 -10.97 -13.39 -10.60
C ALA A 22 -10.13 -12.24 -10.05
N SER A 23 -9.14 -12.58 -9.22
CA SER A 23 -8.20 -11.61 -8.68
C SER A 23 -7.40 -11.02 -9.84
N ARG A 24 -7.20 -9.72 -9.84
CA ARG A 24 -6.39 -9.02 -10.84
C ARG A 24 -5.02 -9.71 -10.96
N ILE A 25 -4.67 -10.13 -12.19
CA ILE A 25 -3.33 -10.65 -12.48
C ILE A 25 -2.35 -9.47 -12.42
N ILE A 26 -1.28 -9.61 -11.64
CA ILE A 26 -0.21 -8.60 -11.59
C ILE A 26 0.48 -8.57 -12.96
N ASP A 27 0.33 -7.46 -13.68
CA ASP A 27 1.08 -7.19 -14.90
C ASP A 27 2.36 -6.43 -14.55
N VAL A 28 3.47 -7.19 -14.42
CA VAL A 28 4.77 -6.61 -14.04
C VAL A 28 5.20 -5.48 -14.96
N LYS A 29 4.84 -5.51 -16.25
CA LYS A 29 5.20 -4.45 -17.21
C LYS A 29 4.40 -3.18 -16.97
N HIS A 30 3.14 -3.32 -16.59
CA HIS A 30 2.23 -2.20 -16.37
C HIS A 30 2.33 -1.67 -14.94
N ASP A 31 2.40 -2.56 -13.94
CA ASP A 31 2.28 -2.19 -12.54
C ASP A 31 3.63 -1.86 -11.86
N PHE A 32 4.76 -2.20 -12.50
CA PHE A 32 6.08 -2.04 -11.92
C PHE A 32 7.07 -1.30 -12.83
N VAL A 33 8.03 -0.62 -12.20
CA VAL A 33 9.15 0.08 -12.84
C VAL A 33 10.45 -0.58 -12.43
N LYS A 34 11.33 -0.83 -13.38
CA LYS A 34 12.66 -1.38 -13.11
C LYS A 34 13.56 -0.32 -12.44
N ILE A 35 14.13 -0.67 -11.30
CA ILE A 35 15.02 0.18 -10.51
C ILE A 35 16.48 -0.29 -10.65
N ASP A 36 16.70 -1.61 -10.68
CA ASP A 36 18.01 -2.23 -10.81
C ASP A 36 17.88 -3.56 -11.58
N ASN A 37 18.96 -4.32 -11.75
CA ASN A 37 18.99 -5.54 -12.59
C ASN A 37 17.84 -6.51 -12.34
N ASN A 38 17.56 -6.86 -11.09
CA ASN A 38 16.48 -7.78 -10.69
C ASN A 38 15.46 -7.11 -9.77
N LEU A 39 15.54 -5.77 -9.58
CA LEU A 39 14.74 -5.02 -8.64
C LEU A 39 13.78 -4.09 -9.37
N PHE A 40 12.52 -4.14 -8.97
CA PHE A 40 11.43 -3.32 -9.48
C PHE A 40 10.68 -2.68 -8.31
N THR A 41 10.08 -1.52 -8.51
CA THR A 41 9.15 -0.88 -7.57
C THR A 41 7.76 -0.82 -8.19
N SER A 42 6.71 -0.89 -7.36
CA SER A 42 5.36 -0.54 -7.83
C SER A 42 5.34 0.91 -8.31
N ARG A 43 4.52 1.21 -9.33
CA ARG A 43 4.40 2.58 -9.86
C ARG A 43 3.83 3.56 -8.86
N HIS A 44 3.01 3.11 -7.94
CA HIS A 44 2.31 3.90 -6.94
C HIS A 44 2.30 3.18 -5.58
N GLU A 45 1.82 3.85 -4.57
CA GLU A 45 1.57 3.28 -3.25
C GLU A 45 0.51 2.18 -3.33
N VAL A 46 0.51 1.26 -2.36
CA VAL A 46 -0.55 0.25 -2.23
C VAL A 46 -1.87 0.95 -1.92
N THR A 47 -2.91 0.60 -2.66
CA THR A 47 -4.24 1.21 -2.56
C THR A 47 -5.13 0.53 -1.54
N ASN A 48 -6.22 1.24 -1.13
CA ASN A 48 -7.27 0.65 -0.29
C ASN A 48 -7.88 -0.61 -0.94
N ALA A 49 -8.13 -0.60 -2.25
CA ALA A 49 -8.69 -1.76 -2.94
C ALA A 49 -7.77 -2.98 -2.87
N GLU A 50 -6.48 -2.79 -3.13
CA GLU A 50 -5.48 -3.86 -3.09
C GLU A 50 -5.29 -4.42 -1.68
N TYR A 51 -5.25 -3.54 -0.68
CA TYR A 51 -5.10 -3.96 0.70
C TYR A 51 -6.36 -4.66 1.24
N ASN A 52 -7.55 -4.20 0.86
CA ASN A 52 -8.81 -4.86 1.21
C ASN A 52 -8.96 -6.24 0.54
N GLU A 53 -8.40 -6.45 -0.65
CA GLU A 53 -8.32 -7.78 -1.27
C GLU A 53 -7.47 -8.73 -0.42
N PHE A 54 -6.34 -8.25 0.09
CA PHE A 54 -5.49 -8.99 1.03
C PHE A 54 -6.25 -9.36 2.31
N LEU A 55 -6.85 -8.37 3.01
CA LEU A 55 -7.61 -8.63 4.24
C LEU A 55 -8.75 -9.63 4.02
N LYS A 56 -9.44 -9.51 2.89
CA LYS A 56 -10.49 -10.45 2.50
C LYS A 56 -9.96 -11.87 2.27
N SER A 57 -8.74 -12.03 1.72
CA SER A 57 -8.16 -13.36 1.54
C SER A 57 -7.84 -14.01 2.88
N LEU A 58 -7.31 -13.26 3.86
CA LEU A 58 -7.06 -13.76 5.20
C LEU A 58 -8.35 -14.30 5.85
N LEU A 59 -9.46 -13.57 5.73
CA LEU A 59 -10.77 -14.01 6.24
C LEU A 59 -11.26 -15.28 5.54
N ASN A 60 -11.13 -15.35 4.21
CA ASN A 60 -11.56 -16.51 3.43
C ASN A 60 -10.74 -17.77 3.76
N GLU A 61 -9.49 -17.59 4.11
CA GLU A 61 -8.54 -18.66 4.49
C GLU A 61 -8.57 -18.95 6.01
N GLN A 62 -9.48 -18.31 6.75
CA GLN A 62 -9.66 -18.44 8.19
C GLN A 62 -8.41 -18.06 9.02
N GLN A 63 -7.59 -17.15 8.51
CA GLN A 63 -6.40 -16.62 9.16
C GLN A 63 -6.76 -15.43 10.09
N TRP A 64 -7.53 -15.71 11.13
CA TRP A 64 -8.14 -14.67 11.99
C TRP A 64 -7.11 -13.85 12.75
N ASP A 65 -6.04 -14.49 13.24
CA ASP A 65 -4.98 -13.81 13.99
C ASP A 65 -4.17 -12.87 13.08
N ASP A 66 -3.81 -13.33 11.88
CA ASP A 66 -3.13 -12.49 10.88
C ASP A 66 -4.03 -11.33 10.44
N HIS A 67 -5.33 -11.56 10.25
CA HIS A 67 -6.28 -10.49 9.94
C HIS A 67 -6.33 -9.44 11.06
N ALA A 68 -6.37 -9.86 12.32
CA ALA A 68 -6.41 -8.94 13.47
C ALA A 68 -5.14 -8.09 13.59
N ILE A 69 -3.96 -8.64 13.22
CA ILE A 69 -2.68 -7.91 13.19
C ILE A 69 -2.61 -6.93 12.01
N CYS A 70 -3.17 -7.32 10.86
CA CYS A 70 -3.03 -6.59 9.62
C CYS A 70 -4.14 -5.55 9.37
N ILE A 71 -5.25 -5.59 10.11
CA ILE A 71 -6.35 -4.64 9.91
C ILE A 71 -5.92 -3.21 10.25
N TYR A 72 -6.37 -2.25 9.46
CA TYR A 72 -6.11 -0.83 9.66
C TYR A 72 -6.89 -0.25 10.86
N ASP A 73 -6.31 0.76 11.52
CA ASP A 73 -6.98 1.52 12.58
C ASP A 73 -7.61 2.83 12.02
N SER A 74 -8.86 2.73 11.58
CA SER A 74 -9.58 3.88 11.02
C SER A 74 -9.80 5.02 12.02
N THR A 75 -9.64 4.77 13.33
CA THR A 75 -9.81 5.82 14.37
C THR A 75 -8.70 6.86 14.35
N GLN A 76 -7.55 6.57 13.73
CA GLN A 76 -6.42 7.51 13.64
C GLN A 76 -6.79 8.80 12.88
N TRP A 77 -7.71 8.73 11.93
CA TRP A 77 -8.25 9.93 11.27
C TRP A 77 -8.90 10.90 12.27
N LEU A 78 -9.65 10.38 13.25
CA LEU A 78 -10.29 11.21 14.28
C LEU A 78 -9.28 11.86 15.23
N LYS A 79 -8.16 11.20 15.49
CA LYS A 79 -7.07 11.74 16.31
C LYS A 79 -6.31 12.85 15.60
N LYS A 80 -6.09 12.69 14.29
CA LYS A 80 -5.37 13.68 13.47
C LYS A 80 -6.22 14.89 13.13
N LEU A 81 -7.50 14.69 12.86
CA LEU A 81 -8.43 15.70 12.37
C LEU A 81 -9.59 15.80 13.35
N SER A 82 -9.44 16.60 14.42
CA SER A 82 -10.29 16.63 15.60
C SER A 82 -11.66 17.33 15.41
N ASN A 83 -12.12 17.54 14.17
CA ASN A 83 -13.39 18.23 13.90
C ASN A 83 -14.50 17.29 13.39
N ALA A 84 -15.75 17.71 13.52
CA ALA A 84 -16.92 16.93 13.10
C ALA A 84 -16.94 16.61 11.59
N GLU A 85 -16.26 17.41 10.76
CA GLU A 85 -16.22 17.27 9.31
C GLU A 85 -15.41 16.05 8.86
N THR A 86 -14.46 15.58 9.67
CA THR A 86 -13.58 14.46 9.34
C THR A 86 -14.11 13.10 9.79
N LYS A 87 -15.15 13.07 10.62
CA LYS A 87 -15.79 11.83 11.05
C LYS A 87 -16.30 10.96 9.88
N PRO A 88 -16.95 11.53 8.85
CA PRO A 88 -17.33 10.75 7.66
C PRO A 88 -16.14 10.12 6.93
N LEU A 89 -15.01 10.84 6.84
CA LEU A 89 -13.78 10.32 6.25
C LEU A 89 -13.23 9.13 7.06
N ALA A 90 -13.11 9.28 8.37
CA ALA A 90 -12.65 8.21 9.25
C ALA A 90 -13.47 6.93 9.12
N LEU A 91 -14.80 7.06 8.99
CA LEU A 91 -15.71 5.92 8.90
C LEU A 91 -15.73 5.27 7.51
N SER A 92 -15.36 5.99 6.45
CA SER A 92 -15.56 5.54 5.07
C SER A 92 -14.28 5.39 4.25
N TYR A 93 -13.16 5.94 4.67
CA TYR A 93 -11.93 5.98 3.88
C TYR A 93 -11.48 4.60 3.38
N HIS A 94 -11.54 3.58 4.23
CA HIS A 94 -11.07 2.24 3.89
C HIS A 94 -12.17 1.35 3.28
N SER A 95 -13.44 1.72 3.40
CA SER A 95 -14.57 0.85 3.04
C SER A 95 -15.41 1.36 1.86
N ASN A 96 -15.35 2.65 1.54
CA ASN A 96 -16.15 3.23 0.47
C ASN A 96 -15.37 3.19 -0.85
N LYS A 97 -15.99 2.64 -1.89
CA LYS A 97 -15.42 2.49 -3.25
C LYS A 97 -14.85 3.77 -3.86
N ARG A 98 -15.33 4.94 -3.45
CA ARG A 98 -14.76 6.22 -3.92
C ARG A 98 -13.29 6.39 -3.55
N TYR A 99 -12.83 5.68 -2.50
CA TYR A 99 -11.44 5.71 -2.03
C TYR A 99 -10.65 4.44 -2.42
N ASP A 100 -11.19 3.58 -3.27
CA ASP A 100 -10.52 2.35 -3.71
C ASP A 100 -9.11 2.62 -4.27
N ASN A 101 -8.96 3.70 -5.05
CA ASN A 101 -7.68 4.10 -5.65
C ASN A 101 -6.88 5.09 -4.79
N TYR A 102 -7.23 5.31 -3.54
CA TYR A 102 -6.43 6.09 -2.61
C TYR A 102 -5.43 5.18 -1.88
N PRO A 103 -4.27 5.71 -1.44
CA PRO A 103 -3.29 4.89 -0.73
C PRO A 103 -3.87 4.33 0.55
N ILE A 104 -3.50 3.10 0.88
CA ILE A 104 -3.79 2.54 2.20
C ILE A 104 -3.00 3.31 3.27
N VAL A 105 -3.66 3.64 4.37
CA VAL A 105 -3.08 4.32 5.54
C VAL A 105 -3.57 3.69 6.83
N ASN A 106 -3.07 4.15 7.96
CA ASN A 106 -3.47 3.66 9.30
C ASN A 106 -3.19 2.17 9.50
N ILE A 107 -2.18 1.64 8.85
CA ILE A 107 -1.75 0.24 8.96
C ILE A 107 -0.55 0.13 9.90
N THR A 108 -0.33 -1.06 10.43
CA THR A 108 0.90 -1.42 11.15
C THR A 108 2.02 -1.78 10.16
N ALA A 109 3.28 -1.75 10.61
CA ALA A 109 4.39 -2.30 9.82
C ALA A 109 4.18 -3.80 9.54
N ASP A 110 3.67 -4.55 10.53
CA ASP A 110 3.33 -5.97 10.36
C ASP A 110 2.25 -6.17 9.29
N GLY A 111 1.29 -5.25 9.19
CA GLY A 111 0.30 -5.25 8.10
C GLY A 111 0.93 -5.07 6.72
N ALA A 112 1.89 -4.15 6.59
CA ALA A 112 2.64 -3.97 5.35
C ALA A 112 3.48 -5.20 4.98
N TYR A 113 4.16 -5.82 5.94
CA TYR A 113 4.88 -7.09 5.74
C TYR A 113 3.95 -8.25 5.40
N GLY A 114 2.79 -8.34 6.06
CA GLY A 114 1.75 -9.34 5.77
C GLY A 114 1.26 -9.25 4.33
N TYR A 115 0.96 -8.03 3.88
CA TYR A 115 0.59 -7.77 2.48
C TYR A 115 1.68 -8.22 1.49
N CYS A 116 2.93 -7.90 1.76
CA CYS A 116 4.06 -8.30 0.91
C CYS A 116 4.20 -9.82 0.81
N ARG A 117 4.05 -10.56 1.92
CA ARG A 117 4.05 -12.04 1.94
C ARG A 117 2.92 -12.59 1.08
N TRP A 118 1.70 -12.14 1.35
CA TRP A 118 0.52 -12.54 0.60
C TRP A 118 0.69 -12.31 -0.91
N LEU A 119 1.18 -11.12 -1.31
CA LEU A 119 1.40 -10.79 -2.71
C LEU A 119 2.45 -11.70 -3.36
N THR A 120 3.50 -12.07 -2.60
CA THR A 120 4.54 -13.00 -3.02
C THR A 120 3.95 -14.38 -3.32
N GLU A 121 3.15 -14.92 -2.42
CA GLU A 121 2.49 -16.22 -2.56
C GLU A 121 1.50 -16.19 -3.73
N LYS A 122 0.66 -15.18 -3.78
CA LYS A 122 -0.32 -14.97 -4.86
C LYS A 122 0.34 -14.95 -6.25
N TYR A 123 1.46 -14.23 -6.39
CA TYR A 123 2.20 -14.16 -7.65
C TYR A 123 2.86 -15.51 -7.99
N ASN A 124 3.60 -16.09 -7.05
CA ASN A 124 4.36 -17.33 -7.29
C ASN A 124 3.45 -18.55 -7.53
N ASN A 125 2.22 -18.54 -7.04
CA ASN A 125 1.22 -19.58 -7.28
C ASN A 125 0.45 -19.36 -8.60
N ASN A 126 0.58 -18.20 -9.26
CA ASN A 126 -0.10 -17.94 -10.52
C ASN A 126 0.60 -18.65 -11.69
N PRO A 127 -0.05 -19.59 -12.39
CA PRO A 127 0.57 -20.31 -13.52
C PRO A 127 0.89 -19.39 -14.71
N LYS A 128 0.28 -18.22 -14.81
CA LYS A 128 0.51 -17.21 -15.86
C LYS A 128 1.56 -16.17 -15.49
N ARG A 129 2.29 -16.35 -14.37
CA ARG A 129 3.33 -15.43 -13.94
C ARG A 129 4.44 -15.28 -14.96
N LYS A 130 5.01 -14.08 -15.06
CA LYS A 130 6.10 -13.78 -16.01
C LYS A 130 7.45 -14.36 -15.56
N TYR A 131 7.77 -14.26 -14.27
CA TYR A 131 9.00 -14.76 -13.69
C TYR A 131 8.71 -16.01 -12.86
N LYS A 132 9.63 -16.94 -12.85
CA LYS A 132 9.47 -18.23 -12.20
C LYS A 132 9.34 -18.09 -10.68
N LYS A 133 10.15 -17.19 -10.08
CA LYS A 133 10.10 -16.89 -8.66
C LYS A 133 10.47 -15.43 -8.37
N VAL A 134 9.64 -14.77 -7.58
CA VAL A 134 9.88 -13.41 -7.09
C VAL A 134 9.63 -13.33 -5.60
N ILE A 135 10.09 -12.26 -4.98
CA ILE A 135 9.67 -11.83 -3.65
C ILE A 135 9.19 -10.37 -3.72
N PHE A 136 8.03 -10.10 -3.13
CA PHE A 136 7.57 -8.74 -2.86
C PHE A 136 7.91 -8.38 -1.41
N ARG A 137 8.43 -7.19 -1.20
CA ARG A 137 8.88 -6.73 0.10
C ARG A 137 8.86 -5.21 0.21
N LEU A 138 8.99 -4.68 1.41
CA LEU A 138 9.28 -3.28 1.61
C LEU A 138 10.69 -2.95 1.05
N PRO A 139 10.91 -1.74 0.54
CA PRO A 139 12.23 -1.28 0.13
C PRO A 139 13.14 -1.07 1.34
N SER A 140 14.43 -1.26 1.16
CA SER A 140 15.38 -0.61 2.05
C SER A 140 15.40 0.91 1.80
N GLU A 141 15.87 1.69 2.76
CA GLU A 141 16.04 3.15 2.58
C GLU A 141 16.87 3.46 1.34
N GLN A 142 17.95 2.73 1.12
CA GLN A 142 18.82 2.91 -0.04
C GLN A 142 18.12 2.58 -1.37
N GLU A 143 17.32 1.53 -1.41
CA GLU A 143 16.53 1.17 -2.59
C GLU A 143 15.45 2.21 -2.87
N TRP A 144 14.78 2.70 -1.83
CA TRP A 144 13.80 3.77 -1.94
C TRP A 144 14.45 5.04 -2.55
N MET A 145 15.63 5.43 -2.10
CA MET A 145 16.36 6.58 -2.62
C MET A 145 16.71 6.44 -4.11
N LYS A 146 16.90 5.22 -4.62
CA LYS A 146 17.11 4.99 -6.07
C LYS A 146 15.94 5.42 -6.94
N MET A 147 14.71 5.49 -6.40
CA MET A 147 13.54 5.95 -7.17
C MET A 147 13.60 7.44 -7.45
N ILE A 148 14.11 8.24 -6.52
CA ILE A 148 14.09 9.71 -6.56
C ILE A 148 15.35 10.29 -7.21
N ALA A 149 16.38 9.48 -7.47
CA ALA A 149 17.65 9.94 -8.01
C ALA A 149 17.45 10.73 -9.32
N ASN A 150 17.85 12.00 -9.33
CA ASN A 150 17.82 12.98 -10.42
C ASN A 150 16.53 13.79 -10.61
N ASP A 151 15.54 13.70 -9.73
CA ASP A 151 14.24 14.37 -9.93
C ASP A 151 14.13 15.76 -9.28
N THR A 152 15.05 16.14 -8.42
CA THR A 152 14.96 17.33 -7.56
C THR A 152 15.13 18.69 -8.28
N LYS A 153 15.39 18.71 -9.58
CA LYS A 153 15.74 19.96 -10.29
C LYS A 153 14.57 20.71 -10.95
N ASN A 154 13.38 20.11 -11.08
CA ASN A 154 12.26 20.73 -11.82
C ASN A 154 10.90 20.65 -11.14
N SER A 155 10.86 20.47 -9.84
CA SER A 155 9.61 20.31 -9.11
C SER A 155 8.97 21.65 -8.78
N THR A 156 7.96 22.04 -9.53
CA THR A 156 7.00 23.06 -9.10
C THR A 156 6.07 22.46 -8.04
N HIS A 157 5.68 23.26 -7.05
CA HIS A 157 4.82 22.85 -5.92
C HIS A 157 3.51 22.18 -6.35
N ASN A 158 3.05 22.39 -7.58
CA ASN A 158 1.81 21.83 -8.14
C ASN A 158 1.94 20.38 -8.66
N ASN A 159 3.06 19.72 -8.43
CA ASN A 159 3.29 18.34 -8.87
C ASN A 159 3.19 17.31 -7.74
N TYR A 160 2.85 17.73 -6.52
CA TYR A 160 2.87 16.89 -5.33
C TYR A 160 1.67 17.19 -4.43
N ASN A 161 1.16 16.18 -3.75
CA ASN A 161 0.21 16.34 -2.66
C ASN A 161 0.97 16.58 -1.34
N ILE A 162 1.15 17.85 -0.99
CA ILE A 162 1.93 18.31 0.18
C ILE A 162 1.28 19.55 0.78
N LYS A 163 1.68 19.93 1.97
CA LYS A 163 1.30 21.19 2.56
C LYS A 163 2.02 22.34 1.85
N THR A 164 1.27 23.16 1.11
CA THR A 164 1.81 24.22 0.27
C THR A 164 1.55 25.59 0.83
N LYS A 165 2.44 26.54 0.53
CA LYS A 165 2.25 27.94 0.87
C LYS A 165 1.32 28.60 -0.14
N ASN A 166 0.17 29.06 0.32
CA ASN A 166 -0.77 29.80 -0.49
C ASN A 166 -0.15 31.11 -0.98
N GLN A 167 -0.12 31.32 -2.29
CA GLN A 167 0.53 32.47 -2.90
C GLN A 167 -0.18 33.80 -2.61
N SER A 168 -1.49 33.76 -2.30
CA SER A 168 -2.30 34.97 -2.07
C SER A 168 -2.13 35.55 -0.67
N ASN A 169 -1.95 34.70 0.36
CA ASN A 169 -1.91 35.13 1.75
C ASN A 169 -0.65 34.72 2.51
N GLY A 170 0.22 33.92 1.88
CA GLY A 170 1.46 33.44 2.48
C GLY A 170 1.30 32.40 3.58
N ILE A 171 0.09 31.89 3.81
CA ILE A 171 -0.21 30.88 4.83
C ILE A 171 -0.08 29.49 4.18
N TYR A 172 0.47 28.54 4.92
CA TYR A 172 0.50 27.14 4.51
C TYR A 172 -0.87 26.47 4.65
N ASP A 173 -1.33 25.80 3.61
CA ASP A 173 -2.59 25.07 3.60
C ASP A 173 -2.45 23.72 2.88
N HIS A 174 -3.52 22.89 2.93
CA HIS A 174 -3.59 21.57 2.31
C HIS A 174 -4.44 21.54 1.04
N VAL A 175 -4.85 22.68 0.50
CA VAL A 175 -5.75 22.78 -0.67
C VAL A 175 -5.12 23.43 -1.88
N SER A 176 -4.05 24.19 -1.69
CA SER A 176 -3.40 24.96 -2.76
C SER A 176 -2.73 24.06 -3.81
N ASP A 177 -2.45 22.80 -3.50
CA ASP A 177 -1.94 21.78 -4.42
C ASP A 177 -3.05 20.96 -5.11
N GLY A 178 -4.31 21.10 -4.67
CA GLY A 178 -5.47 20.40 -5.19
C GLY A 178 -5.92 19.19 -4.36
N GLY A 179 -5.22 18.87 -3.26
CA GLY A 179 -5.61 17.85 -2.27
C GLY A 179 -6.01 18.49 -0.94
N LEU A 180 -6.86 17.85 -0.16
CA LEU A 180 -7.17 18.23 1.22
C LEU A 180 -6.46 17.31 2.22
N PHE A 181 -6.38 16.06 1.87
CA PHE A 181 -5.68 14.96 2.56
C PHE A 181 -4.98 14.12 1.50
N THR A 182 -4.95 12.78 1.68
CA THR A 182 -4.52 11.87 0.62
C THR A 182 -5.32 12.08 -0.66
N THR A 183 -4.70 11.89 -1.81
CA THR A 183 -5.35 11.90 -3.12
C THR A 183 -5.30 10.52 -3.75
N ALA A 184 -6.09 10.29 -4.79
CA ALA A 184 -5.99 9.07 -5.57
C ALA A 184 -4.59 8.92 -6.16
N ILE A 185 -4.08 7.68 -6.18
CA ILE A 185 -2.78 7.37 -6.81
C ILE A 185 -2.73 7.90 -8.26
N SER A 186 -1.55 8.32 -8.69
CA SER A 186 -1.32 8.79 -10.06
C SER A 186 -2.12 10.06 -10.44
N GLN A 187 -2.59 10.83 -9.47
CA GLN A 187 -3.25 12.12 -9.73
C GLN A 187 -2.23 13.17 -10.20
N TYR A 188 -1.01 13.10 -9.70
CA TYR A 188 0.10 13.96 -10.09
C TYR A 188 0.97 13.29 -11.16
N LYS A 189 1.93 14.03 -11.71
CA LYS A 189 2.83 13.50 -12.73
C LYS A 189 3.85 12.54 -12.11
N PRO A 190 4.18 11.44 -12.82
CA PRO A 190 5.25 10.57 -12.35
C PRO A 190 6.61 11.26 -12.47
N ASN A 191 7.56 10.79 -11.70
CA ASN A 191 8.94 11.18 -11.84
C ASN A 191 9.58 10.66 -13.16
N ASN A 192 10.82 11.02 -13.43
CA ASN A 192 11.53 10.62 -14.65
C ASN A 192 11.68 9.10 -14.85
N LYS A 193 11.47 8.31 -13.80
CA LYS A 193 11.46 6.84 -13.88
C LYS A 193 10.07 6.26 -14.12
N GLY A 194 9.02 7.08 -14.10
CA GLY A 194 7.64 6.63 -14.25
C GLY A 194 7.02 6.14 -12.93
N VAL A 195 7.57 6.57 -11.79
CA VAL A 195 7.03 6.29 -10.44
C VAL A 195 6.25 7.51 -9.97
N PHE A 196 5.03 7.28 -9.49
CA PHE A 196 4.11 8.30 -9.00
C PHE A 196 4.25 8.48 -7.49
N ASP A 197 3.90 9.67 -7.01
CA ASP A 197 3.67 10.01 -5.62
C ASP A 197 4.85 9.65 -4.69
N VAL A 198 6.09 9.74 -5.20
CA VAL A 198 7.32 9.49 -4.42
C VAL A 198 7.58 10.63 -3.42
N ILE A 199 7.03 11.80 -3.70
CA ILE A 199 7.07 13.01 -2.85
C ILE A 199 5.64 13.34 -2.46
N GLY A 200 5.37 13.44 -1.16
CA GLY A 200 4.04 13.76 -0.64
C GLY A 200 3.08 12.58 -0.67
N ASN A 201 1.81 12.85 -0.72
CA ASN A 201 0.67 11.95 -0.57
C ASN A 201 0.75 11.15 0.73
N VAL A 202 1.47 10.03 0.80
CA VAL A 202 1.75 9.33 2.06
C VAL A 202 3.24 9.06 2.23
N ALA A 203 3.73 9.18 3.46
CA ALA A 203 5.07 8.79 3.82
C ALA A 203 5.17 7.25 3.79
N GLU A 204 6.22 6.72 3.18
CA GLU A 204 6.34 5.30 2.86
C GLU A 204 7.23 4.56 3.85
N ILE A 205 6.71 3.45 4.39
CA ILE A 205 7.44 2.58 5.32
C ILE A 205 8.55 1.84 4.57
N THR A 206 9.78 1.89 5.11
CA THR A 206 10.93 1.08 4.66
C THR A 206 11.14 -0.14 5.54
N ALA A 207 11.96 -1.08 5.06
CA ALA A 207 12.29 -2.32 5.79
C ALA A 207 13.01 -2.05 7.12
N GLU A 208 13.70 -0.92 7.24
CA GLU A 208 14.36 -0.51 8.49
C GLU A 208 13.44 0.22 9.47
N GLY A 209 12.15 0.40 9.12
CA GLY A 209 11.18 1.12 9.94
C GLY A 209 11.31 2.64 9.86
N TYR A 210 11.91 3.16 8.78
CA TYR A 210 11.90 4.59 8.49
C TYR A 210 10.76 4.96 7.56
N LEU A 211 10.32 6.21 7.64
CA LEU A 211 9.37 6.83 6.73
C LEU A 211 10.10 7.72 5.74
N LYS A 212 9.78 7.62 4.47
CA LYS A 212 10.39 8.37 3.36
C LYS A 212 9.32 9.09 2.53
N GLY A 213 9.75 10.12 1.79
CA GLY A 213 8.90 10.83 0.82
C GLY A 213 8.06 11.98 1.41
N GLY A 214 7.80 11.96 2.73
CA GLY A 214 6.85 12.88 3.35
C GLY A 214 5.40 12.58 2.96
N SER A 215 4.48 13.42 3.38
CA SER A 215 3.04 13.18 3.22
C SER A 215 2.30 14.46 2.82
N TRP A 216 1.00 14.35 2.59
CA TRP A 216 0.09 15.48 2.37
C TRP A 216 0.15 16.56 3.47
N ASP A 217 0.65 16.26 4.67
CA ASP A 217 0.75 17.16 5.83
C ASP A 217 2.17 17.72 6.03
N ASN A 218 3.11 17.45 5.12
CA ASN A 218 4.48 17.93 5.19
C ASN A 218 4.74 19.03 4.16
N GLU A 219 5.63 19.97 4.50
CA GLU A 219 6.16 20.95 3.53
C GLU A 219 7.19 20.27 2.63
N LEU A 220 7.41 20.80 1.42
CA LEU A 220 8.33 20.23 0.43
C LEU A 220 9.75 19.97 1.00
N ALA A 221 10.25 20.87 1.85
CA ALA A 221 11.56 20.72 2.48
C ALA A 221 11.66 19.49 3.42
N GLU A 222 10.52 19.02 3.94
CA GLU A 222 10.44 17.85 4.81
C GLU A 222 10.32 16.55 4.00
N CYS A 223 9.91 16.65 2.72
CA CYS A 223 9.73 15.52 1.79
C CYS A 223 11.01 15.14 1.04
N SER A 224 12.16 15.75 1.37
CA SER A 224 13.41 15.45 0.66
C SER A 224 13.88 14.00 0.87
N SER A 225 14.59 13.47 -0.13
CA SER A 225 15.13 12.09 -0.09
C SER A 225 16.07 11.83 1.10
N GLU A 226 16.71 12.88 1.63
CA GLU A 226 17.63 12.79 2.76
C GLU A 226 16.91 12.73 4.11
N LYS A 227 15.68 13.26 4.17
CA LYS A 227 14.88 13.23 5.39
C LYS A 227 14.31 11.83 5.63
N ARG A 228 14.24 11.48 6.89
CA ARG A 228 13.57 10.28 7.37
C ARG A 228 12.96 10.54 8.74
N GLN A 229 11.89 9.85 9.04
CA GLN A 229 11.26 9.78 10.34
C GLN A 229 11.17 8.33 10.77
N ASN A 230 11.18 8.06 12.07
CA ASN A 230 10.92 6.70 12.55
C ASN A 230 9.44 6.40 12.45
N TYR A 231 9.08 5.27 11.88
CA TYR A 231 7.73 4.74 12.01
C TYR A 231 7.50 4.29 13.45
N SER A 232 6.34 4.62 14.01
CA SER A 232 6.00 4.23 15.38
C SER A 232 4.63 3.60 15.53
N LEU A 233 3.61 4.20 14.93
CA LEU A 233 2.21 3.80 15.07
C LEU A 233 1.45 4.05 13.76
N PRO A 234 0.30 3.38 13.53
CA PRO A 234 -0.60 3.71 12.45
C PRO A 234 -0.94 5.20 12.41
N ASP A 235 -0.85 5.81 11.24
CA ASP A 235 -1.05 7.25 11.02
C ASP A 235 -1.70 7.48 9.66
N PRO A 236 -2.68 8.42 9.52
CA PRO A 236 -3.31 8.73 8.24
C PRO A 236 -2.40 9.39 7.21
N ARG A 237 -1.15 9.67 7.58
CA ARG A 237 -0.10 10.20 6.70
C ARG A 237 0.86 9.12 6.22
N VAL A 238 0.69 7.87 6.66
CA VAL A 238 1.65 6.79 6.45
C VAL A 238 1.01 5.64 5.70
N GLY A 239 1.64 5.28 4.60
CA GLY A 239 1.34 4.13 3.76
C GLY A 239 2.61 3.38 3.37
N PHE A 240 2.59 2.68 2.25
CA PHE A 240 3.77 1.98 1.74
C PHE A 240 3.64 1.68 0.25
N ARG A 241 4.76 1.39 -0.39
CA ARG A 241 4.83 0.76 -1.71
C ARG A 241 5.61 -0.53 -1.65
N VAL A 242 5.41 -1.40 -2.64
CA VAL A 242 6.11 -2.67 -2.70
C VAL A 242 7.25 -2.64 -3.70
N PHE A 243 8.32 -3.34 -3.35
CA PHE A 243 9.40 -3.69 -4.26
C PHE A 243 9.30 -5.17 -4.61
N MET A 244 9.58 -5.48 -5.86
CA MET A 244 9.63 -6.84 -6.38
C MET A 244 11.05 -7.18 -6.76
N GLU A 245 11.59 -8.25 -6.20
CA GLU A 245 12.89 -8.79 -6.54
C GLU A 245 12.75 -10.12 -7.28
N ILE A 246 13.39 -10.25 -8.44
CA ILE A 246 13.38 -11.48 -9.22
C ILE A 246 14.44 -12.41 -8.67
N LEU A 247 14.01 -13.57 -8.18
CA LEU A 247 14.86 -14.63 -7.66
C LEU A 247 15.21 -15.66 -8.74
N GLU A 248 14.22 -15.99 -9.61
CA GLU A 248 14.39 -16.86 -10.78
C GLU A 248 13.60 -16.31 -11.97
N LYS A 249 14.24 -16.29 -13.14
CA LYS A 249 13.64 -15.86 -14.42
C LYS A 249 12.80 -16.94 -15.07
#